data_27e28152c76927f877e085ed0a2d14fd
#
_entry.id   27e28152c76927f877e085ed0a2d14fd
#
_cell.length_a   1.000
_cell.length_b   1.000
_cell.length_c   1.000
_cell.angle_alpha   90.00
_cell.angle_beta   90.00
_cell.angle_gamma   90.00
#
_symmetry.space_group_name_H-M   'P 1'
#
loop_
_entity.id
_entity.type
_entity.pdbx_description
1 polymer ?
#
loop_
_entity_poly.entity_id
_entity_poly.type
_entity_poly.pdbx_seq_one_letter_code
_entity_poly.pdbx_strand_id
1 'polypeptide(L)'
;MSNAIIFDLIEKERLRQTHGIELIASENFVSDEVMKAMGSVLTNKYAEGYPGRRYYGGCEVVDKIETLAIERVKQLFGVEYANVQPHSGSQANAAVYLSVLKPGDNILGLDLSMGGHLTHGSAVNFSGIQYNAHFYGVERETGRIDYDHVRTKALEVKPKMLIAGY
;
A
#
# COMPACT_ATOMS: atom_id res chain seq x y z
N MET A 1 -19.69 -0.60 29.99
CA MET A 1 -19.20 -1.85 29.36
C MET A 1 -17.71 -1.95 29.66
N SER A 2 -17.26 -3.09 30.13
CA SER A 2 -15.83 -3.28 30.48
C SER A 2 -14.98 -3.38 29.21
N ASN A 3 -13.88 -2.61 29.14
CA ASN A 3 -12.89 -2.73 28.06
C ASN A 3 -12.12 -4.06 28.09
N ALA A 4 -12.35 -4.92 29.11
CA ALA A 4 -11.73 -6.23 29.25
C ALA A 4 -12.01 -7.13 28.04
N ILE A 5 -13.20 -7.06 27.46
CA ILE A 5 -13.59 -7.91 26.31
C ILE A 5 -12.66 -7.75 25.11
N ILE A 6 -12.21 -6.52 24.80
CA ILE A 6 -11.33 -6.31 23.66
C ILE A 6 -9.94 -6.92 23.91
N PHE A 7 -9.43 -6.84 25.13
CA PHE A 7 -8.13 -7.44 25.46
C PHE A 7 -8.20 -8.97 25.48
N ASP A 8 -9.33 -9.55 25.91
CA ASP A 8 -9.56 -11.00 25.81
C ASP A 8 -9.61 -11.47 24.34
N LEU A 9 -10.21 -10.67 23.46
CA LEU A 9 -10.23 -10.96 22.01
C LEU A 9 -8.85 -10.84 21.37
N ILE A 10 -8.06 -9.83 21.76
CA ILE A 10 -6.67 -9.66 21.30
C ILE A 10 -5.83 -10.88 21.73
N GLU A 11 -5.99 -11.34 22.95
CA GLU A 11 -5.27 -12.54 23.42
C GLU A 11 -5.68 -13.80 22.65
N LYS A 12 -6.95 -13.97 22.35
CA LYS A 12 -7.42 -15.08 21.50
C LYS A 12 -6.82 -15.01 20.09
N GLU A 13 -6.73 -13.82 19.51
CA GLU A 13 -6.10 -13.63 18.20
C GLU A 13 -4.58 -13.90 18.27
N ARG A 14 -3.90 -13.48 19.33
CA ARG A 14 -2.50 -13.82 19.55
C ARG A 14 -2.28 -15.34 19.58
N LEU A 15 -3.13 -16.06 20.29
CA LEU A 15 -3.09 -17.52 20.35
C LEU A 15 -3.39 -18.16 18.98
N ARG A 16 -4.36 -17.62 18.23
CA ARG A 16 -4.66 -18.08 16.87
C ARG A 16 -3.44 -17.96 15.96
N GLN A 17 -2.79 -16.78 15.95
CA GLN A 17 -1.58 -16.54 15.16
C GLN A 17 -0.40 -17.43 15.58
N THR A 18 -0.25 -17.68 16.88
CA THR A 18 0.84 -18.52 17.40
C THR A 18 0.71 -19.99 17.02
N HIS A 19 -0.55 -20.51 16.95
CA HIS A 19 -0.80 -21.92 16.69
C HIS A 19 -1.25 -22.22 15.25
N GLY A 20 -1.56 -21.17 14.48
CA GLY A 20 -1.96 -21.30 13.08
C GLY A 20 -0.78 -21.26 12.13
N ILE A 21 -0.96 -21.86 10.96
CA ILE A 21 -0.06 -21.67 9.82
C ILE A 21 -0.78 -20.76 8.85
N GLU A 22 -0.21 -19.55 8.66
CA GLU A 22 -0.75 -18.56 7.74
C GLU A 22 -0.15 -18.74 6.35
N LEU A 23 -1.01 -18.94 5.34
CA LEU A 23 -0.62 -19.15 3.95
C LEU A 23 -1.01 -17.98 3.03
N ILE A 24 -1.49 -16.88 3.59
CA ILE A 24 -1.78 -15.67 2.83
C ILE A 24 -0.47 -14.93 2.58
N ALA A 25 -0.03 -14.88 1.31
CA ALA A 25 1.29 -14.34 0.95
C ALA A 25 1.50 -12.86 1.31
N SER A 26 0.43 -12.09 1.47
CA SER A 26 0.47 -10.67 1.86
C SER A 26 0.54 -10.43 3.37
N GLU A 27 0.41 -11.48 4.19
CA GLU A 27 0.54 -11.36 5.65
C GLU A 27 1.98 -11.53 6.11
N ASN A 28 2.37 -10.78 7.14
CA ASN A 28 3.69 -10.85 7.75
C ASN A 28 3.61 -10.58 9.24
N PHE A 29 4.47 -11.23 10.01
CA PHE A 29 4.61 -10.97 11.44
C PHE A 29 5.61 -9.83 11.66
N VAL A 30 5.14 -8.76 12.29
CA VAL A 30 5.98 -7.61 12.65
C VAL A 30 6.74 -7.87 13.95
N SER A 31 7.83 -7.13 14.17
CA SER A 31 8.57 -7.19 15.43
C SER A 31 7.79 -6.52 16.58
N ASP A 32 8.16 -6.88 17.81
CA ASP A 32 7.58 -6.28 19.01
C ASP A 32 7.79 -4.75 19.04
N GLU A 33 8.91 -4.25 18.49
CA GLU A 33 9.19 -2.83 18.42
C GLU A 33 8.20 -2.09 17.52
N VAL A 34 7.82 -2.69 16.41
CA VAL A 34 6.79 -2.11 15.52
C VAL A 34 5.45 -2.03 16.25
N MET A 35 5.02 -3.11 16.91
CA MET A 35 3.78 -3.12 17.69
C MET A 35 3.81 -2.10 18.83
N LYS A 36 4.92 -1.96 19.55
CA LYS A 36 5.10 -0.95 20.61
C LYS A 36 5.04 0.47 20.06
N ALA A 37 5.64 0.73 18.90
CA ALA A 37 5.59 2.05 18.26
C ALA A 37 4.18 2.41 17.84
N MET A 38 3.43 1.48 17.21
CA MET A 38 2.04 1.70 16.77
C MET A 38 1.09 1.96 17.95
N GLY A 39 1.24 1.24 19.07
CA GLY A 39 0.41 1.38 20.28
C GLY A 39 0.94 2.42 21.27
N SER A 40 1.77 3.35 20.86
CA SER A 40 2.39 4.35 21.74
C SER A 40 1.57 5.63 21.87
N VAL A 41 2.08 6.56 22.69
CA VAL A 41 1.50 7.91 22.87
C VAL A 41 1.44 8.73 21.57
N LEU A 42 2.14 8.33 20.53
CA LEU A 42 2.06 8.95 19.19
C LEU A 42 0.64 8.91 18.63
N THR A 43 -0.15 7.92 19.02
CA THR A 43 -1.57 7.79 18.67
C THR A 43 -2.39 9.02 19.08
N ASN A 44 -1.99 9.75 20.11
CA ASN A 44 -2.69 10.94 20.61
C ASN A 44 -2.37 12.19 19.81
N LYS A 45 -1.33 12.18 18.95
CA LYS A 45 -0.84 13.40 18.31
C LYS A 45 -1.42 13.60 16.91
N TYR A 46 -2.12 14.71 16.76
CA TYR A 46 -2.58 15.20 15.46
C TYR A 46 -1.45 16.01 14.79
N ALA A 47 -0.95 15.53 13.65
CA ALA A 47 0.26 16.06 13.01
C ALA A 47 0.08 16.25 11.50
N GLU A 48 -1.03 16.88 11.10
CA GLU A 48 -1.32 17.21 9.70
C GLU A 48 -0.23 18.10 9.11
N GLY A 49 0.13 17.83 7.86
CA GLY A 49 1.24 18.49 7.16
C GLY A 49 2.47 17.60 7.09
N TYR A 50 3.63 18.20 6.95
CA TYR A 50 4.93 17.51 6.81
C TYR A 50 5.93 18.00 7.86
N PRO A 51 7.03 17.28 8.13
CA PRO A 51 8.08 17.75 9.03
C PRO A 51 8.51 19.19 8.71
N GLY A 52 8.51 20.05 9.72
CA GLY A 52 8.79 21.49 9.60
C GLY A 52 7.71 22.32 8.92
N ARG A 53 6.60 21.72 8.48
CA ARG A 53 5.47 22.40 7.80
C ARG A 53 4.14 21.84 8.31
N ARG A 54 3.93 21.89 9.62
CA ARG A 54 2.71 21.41 10.28
C ARG A 54 1.65 22.51 10.41
N TYR A 55 0.40 22.10 10.40
CA TYR A 55 -0.72 23.00 10.67
C TYR A 55 -0.96 23.21 12.18
N TYR A 56 -0.39 22.34 13.03
CA TYR A 56 -0.57 22.36 14.50
C TYR A 56 0.78 22.40 15.23
N GLY A 57 0.76 22.97 16.43
CA GLY A 57 1.93 23.00 17.31
C GLY A 57 2.22 21.67 18.00
N GLY A 58 3.37 21.59 18.66
CA GLY A 58 3.78 20.41 19.44
C GLY A 58 4.20 19.22 18.58
N CYS A 59 4.72 19.45 17.37
CA CYS A 59 5.09 18.40 16.43
C CYS A 59 6.60 18.13 16.37
N GLU A 60 7.41 18.74 17.24
CA GLU A 60 8.89 18.70 17.19
C GLU A 60 9.45 17.28 17.32
N VAL A 61 8.77 16.44 18.11
CA VAL A 61 9.16 15.03 18.28
C VAL A 61 8.65 14.19 17.10
N VAL A 62 7.41 14.39 16.69
CA VAL A 62 6.81 13.69 15.54
C VAL A 62 7.59 13.99 14.26
N ASP A 63 8.03 15.23 14.07
CA ASP A 63 8.87 15.63 12.94
C ASP A 63 10.16 14.81 12.86
N LYS A 64 10.82 14.61 14.01
CA LYS A 64 12.03 13.78 14.07
C LYS A 64 11.74 12.32 13.73
N ILE A 65 10.62 11.78 14.22
CA ILE A 65 10.23 10.39 13.96
C ILE A 65 9.92 10.20 12.48
N GLU A 66 9.12 11.08 11.88
CA GLU A 66 8.78 11.00 10.46
C GLU A 66 10.01 11.19 9.57
N THR A 67 10.88 12.15 9.89
CA THR A 67 12.15 12.36 9.19
C THR A 67 13.03 11.11 9.26
N LEU A 68 13.16 10.49 10.43
CA LEU A 68 13.91 9.24 10.60
C LEU A 68 13.34 8.12 9.72
N ALA A 69 12.01 7.98 9.65
CA ALA A 69 11.34 7.00 8.81
C ALA A 69 11.62 7.25 7.33
N ILE A 70 11.52 8.51 6.87
CA ILE A 70 11.84 8.93 5.50
C ILE A 70 13.28 8.54 5.14
N GLU A 71 14.26 8.91 5.98
CA GLU A 71 15.67 8.62 5.70
C GLU A 71 15.97 7.11 5.68
N ARG A 72 15.35 6.33 6.55
CA ARG A 72 15.48 4.87 6.53
C ARG A 72 14.90 4.24 5.26
N VAL A 73 13.73 4.69 4.82
CA VAL A 73 13.14 4.22 3.56
C VAL A 73 14.02 4.58 2.37
N LYS A 74 14.54 5.82 2.32
CA LYS A 74 15.46 6.25 1.27
C LYS A 74 16.72 5.36 1.22
N GLN A 75 17.32 5.05 2.36
CA GLN A 75 18.47 4.15 2.45
C GLN A 75 18.14 2.73 2.02
N LEU A 76 16.99 2.20 2.48
CA LEU A 76 16.59 0.82 2.21
C LEU A 76 16.34 0.57 0.71
N PHE A 77 15.71 1.53 0.04
CA PHE A 77 15.33 1.40 -1.38
C PHE A 77 16.31 2.10 -2.33
N GLY A 78 17.32 2.80 -1.84
CA GLY A 78 18.28 3.55 -2.68
C GLY A 78 17.62 4.69 -3.46
N VAL A 79 16.58 5.34 -2.90
CA VAL A 79 15.80 6.37 -3.56
C VAL A 79 16.11 7.76 -3.01
N GLU A 80 15.91 8.78 -3.83
CA GLU A 80 16.16 10.17 -3.45
C GLU A 80 15.01 10.77 -2.61
N TYR A 81 13.78 10.34 -2.89
CA TYR A 81 12.55 10.82 -2.25
C TYR A 81 11.72 9.68 -1.70
N ALA A 82 11.07 9.90 -0.56
CA ALA A 82 10.14 8.97 0.05
C ALA A 82 9.03 9.72 0.80
N ASN A 83 7.83 9.15 0.80
CA ASN A 83 6.71 9.59 1.62
C ASN A 83 6.26 8.40 2.47
N VAL A 84 6.22 8.58 3.80
CA VAL A 84 5.89 7.53 4.77
C VAL A 84 4.53 7.74 5.43
N GLN A 85 3.75 8.71 4.95
CA GLN A 85 2.45 9.04 5.55
C GLN A 85 1.28 8.11 5.16
N PRO A 86 1.26 7.44 3.98
CA PRO A 86 0.15 6.55 3.67
C PRO A 86 -0.06 5.49 4.74
N HIS A 87 -1.31 5.28 5.16
CA HIS A 87 -1.65 4.28 6.18
C HIS A 87 -1.75 2.86 5.61
N SER A 88 -1.73 2.70 4.28
CA SER A 88 -1.83 1.40 3.59
C SER A 88 -1.26 1.48 2.18
N GLY A 89 -0.95 0.32 1.60
CA GLY A 89 -0.55 0.22 0.19
C GLY A 89 -1.61 0.76 -0.77
N SER A 90 -2.90 0.54 -0.46
CA SER A 90 -4.00 1.09 -1.27
C SER A 90 -4.02 2.61 -1.26
N GLN A 91 -3.77 3.25 -0.12
CA GLN A 91 -3.67 4.71 -0.05
C GLN A 91 -2.42 5.22 -0.78
N ALA A 92 -1.29 4.54 -0.65
CA ALA A 92 -0.07 4.88 -1.39
C ALA A 92 -0.31 4.83 -2.90
N ASN A 93 -0.92 3.75 -3.40
CA ASN A 93 -1.29 3.62 -4.80
C ASN A 93 -2.27 4.73 -5.24
N ALA A 94 -3.29 5.03 -4.44
CA ALA A 94 -4.24 6.10 -4.75
C ALA A 94 -3.55 7.46 -4.86
N ALA A 95 -2.59 7.76 -3.99
CA ALA A 95 -1.81 9.00 -4.04
C ALA A 95 -0.99 9.10 -5.34
N VAL A 96 -0.35 7.99 -5.76
CA VAL A 96 0.37 7.93 -7.04
C VAL A 96 -0.59 8.17 -8.21
N TYR A 97 -1.73 7.50 -8.25
CA TYR A 97 -2.71 7.66 -9.32
C TYR A 97 -3.18 9.11 -9.42
N LEU A 98 -3.58 9.72 -8.30
CA LEU A 98 -4.03 11.11 -8.26
C LEU A 98 -2.96 12.12 -8.70
N SER A 99 -1.67 11.78 -8.54
CA SER A 99 -0.58 12.69 -8.93
C SER A 99 -0.37 12.78 -10.43
N VAL A 100 -0.73 11.73 -11.21
CA VAL A 100 -0.41 11.62 -12.64
C VAL A 100 -1.62 11.36 -13.54
N LEU A 101 -2.76 10.99 -12.99
CA LEU A 101 -3.96 10.61 -13.73
C LEU A 101 -5.13 11.55 -13.45
N LYS A 102 -6.06 11.58 -14.41
CA LYS A 102 -7.39 12.18 -14.27
C LYS A 102 -8.45 11.08 -14.37
N PRO A 103 -9.62 11.26 -13.72
CA PRO A 103 -10.74 10.32 -13.92
C PRO A 103 -11.01 10.03 -15.40
N GLY A 104 -11.17 8.77 -15.76
CA GLY A 104 -11.36 8.30 -17.12
C GLY A 104 -10.08 8.06 -17.93
N ASP A 105 -8.91 8.32 -17.38
CA ASP A 105 -7.65 7.95 -18.06
C ASP A 105 -7.46 6.44 -18.12
N ASN A 106 -6.83 5.96 -19.20
CA ASN A 106 -6.53 4.54 -19.36
C ASN A 106 -5.37 4.12 -18.45
N ILE A 107 -5.54 3.01 -17.76
CA ILE A 107 -4.50 2.31 -16.99
C ILE A 107 -4.37 0.87 -17.50
N LEU A 108 -3.18 0.28 -17.37
CA LEU A 108 -2.90 -1.12 -17.74
C LEU A 108 -2.22 -1.81 -16.56
N GLY A 109 -2.83 -2.85 -16.02
CA GLY A 109 -2.33 -3.58 -14.87
C GLY A 109 -2.39 -5.09 -15.05
N LEU A 110 -1.75 -5.86 -14.16
CA LEU A 110 -1.91 -7.30 -14.12
C LEU A 110 -3.32 -7.66 -13.65
N ASP A 111 -3.97 -8.60 -14.35
CA ASP A 111 -5.31 -9.08 -14.02
C ASP A 111 -5.34 -9.68 -12.61
N LEU A 112 -6.40 -9.37 -11.84
CA LEU A 112 -6.58 -9.85 -10.46
C LEU A 112 -6.57 -11.37 -10.38
N SER A 113 -7.15 -12.06 -11.35
CA SER A 113 -7.20 -13.54 -11.41
C SER A 113 -5.84 -14.18 -11.69
N MET A 114 -4.86 -13.39 -12.09
CA MET A 114 -3.51 -13.83 -12.46
C MET A 114 -2.43 -13.25 -11.55
N GLY A 115 -2.81 -12.84 -10.34
CA GLY A 115 -1.90 -12.32 -9.33
C GLY A 115 -1.86 -10.78 -9.20
N GLY A 116 -2.73 -10.06 -9.93
CA GLY A 116 -2.87 -8.62 -9.77
C GLY A 116 -3.48 -8.24 -8.42
N HIS A 117 -3.28 -7.00 -8.01
CA HIS A 117 -3.89 -6.43 -6.81
C HIS A 117 -5.22 -5.74 -7.15
N LEU A 118 -6.11 -5.59 -6.16
CA LEU A 118 -7.37 -4.84 -6.33
C LEU A 118 -7.15 -3.43 -6.89
N THR A 119 -6.07 -2.76 -6.47
CA THR A 119 -5.72 -1.41 -6.96
C THR A 119 -5.18 -1.36 -8.38
N HIS A 120 -5.06 -2.48 -9.08
CA HIS A 120 -4.67 -2.52 -10.50
C HIS A 120 -5.84 -2.30 -11.47
N GLY A 121 -7.00 -1.87 -11.00
CA GLY A 121 -8.15 -1.58 -11.84
C GLY A 121 -9.36 -2.48 -11.60
N SER A 122 -9.41 -3.23 -10.48
CA SER A 122 -10.59 -4.04 -10.15
C SER A 122 -11.86 -3.18 -10.10
N ALA A 123 -12.95 -3.65 -10.68
CA ALA A 123 -14.23 -2.93 -10.77
C ALA A 123 -14.83 -2.54 -9.41
N VAL A 124 -14.45 -3.24 -8.35
CA VAL A 124 -14.90 -2.94 -6.98
C VAL A 124 -13.95 -2.04 -6.20
N ASN A 125 -12.85 -1.61 -6.82
CA ASN A 125 -11.83 -0.77 -6.22
C ASN A 125 -11.86 0.65 -6.83
N PHE A 126 -11.37 1.66 -6.10
CA PHE A 126 -11.29 3.03 -6.60
C PHE A 126 -10.65 3.11 -7.98
N SER A 127 -9.63 2.27 -8.25
CA SER A 127 -8.88 2.28 -9.49
C SER A 127 -9.72 1.86 -10.71
N GLY A 128 -10.62 0.88 -10.56
CA GLY A 128 -11.54 0.48 -11.62
C GLY A 128 -12.80 1.33 -11.71
N ILE A 129 -13.13 2.06 -10.62
CA ILE A 129 -14.28 2.98 -10.62
C ILE A 129 -13.92 4.31 -11.29
N GLN A 130 -12.70 4.82 -11.07
CA GLN A 130 -12.27 6.14 -11.53
C GLN A 130 -11.57 6.13 -12.88
N TYR A 131 -10.95 5.01 -13.27
CA TYR A 131 -10.11 4.91 -14.46
C TYR A 131 -10.60 3.84 -15.41
N ASN A 132 -10.27 3.96 -16.69
CA ASN A 132 -10.52 2.91 -17.68
C ASN A 132 -9.45 1.84 -17.56
N ALA A 133 -9.75 0.79 -16.81
CA ALA A 133 -8.80 -0.27 -16.51
C ALA A 133 -8.75 -1.29 -17.66
N HIS A 134 -7.52 -1.57 -18.10
CA HIS A 134 -7.17 -2.63 -19.02
C HIS A 134 -6.22 -3.58 -18.36
N PHE A 135 -6.18 -4.84 -18.80
CA PHE A 135 -5.41 -5.86 -18.13
C PHE A 135 -4.50 -6.61 -19.09
N TYR A 136 -3.33 -6.99 -18.58
CA TYR A 136 -2.48 -8.02 -19.13
C TYR A 136 -2.47 -9.22 -18.16
N GLY A 137 -2.05 -10.37 -18.65
CA GLY A 137 -2.02 -11.59 -17.85
C GLY A 137 -0.71 -12.33 -17.95
N VAL A 138 -0.72 -13.56 -17.47
CA VAL A 138 0.37 -14.53 -17.62
C VAL A 138 -0.01 -15.60 -18.64
N GLU A 139 0.98 -16.16 -19.30
CA GLU A 139 0.80 -17.35 -20.14
C GLU A 139 0.35 -18.54 -19.31
N ARG A 140 -0.68 -19.22 -19.77
CA ARG A 140 -1.29 -20.33 -19.03
C ARG A 140 -0.37 -21.51 -18.78
N GLU A 141 0.50 -21.78 -19.76
CA GLU A 141 1.42 -22.94 -19.72
C GLU A 141 2.66 -22.67 -18.87
N THR A 142 3.19 -21.46 -18.92
CA THR A 142 4.46 -21.10 -18.29
C THR A 142 4.30 -20.36 -16.97
N GLY A 143 3.12 -19.76 -16.72
CA GLY A 143 2.87 -18.86 -15.61
C GLY A 143 3.67 -17.54 -15.69
N ARG A 144 4.26 -17.23 -16.83
CA ARG A 144 5.12 -16.05 -17.03
C ARG A 144 4.37 -14.94 -17.76
N ILE A 145 4.81 -13.71 -17.54
CA ILE A 145 4.33 -12.55 -18.28
C ILE A 145 4.98 -12.56 -19.67
N ASP A 146 4.14 -12.54 -20.73
CA ASP A 146 4.58 -12.28 -22.10
C ASP A 146 4.71 -10.76 -22.31
N TYR A 147 5.95 -10.28 -22.35
CA TYR A 147 6.22 -8.84 -22.50
C TYR A 147 5.87 -8.31 -23.90
N ASP A 148 5.88 -9.14 -24.94
CA ASP A 148 5.45 -8.73 -26.28
C ASP A 148 3.93 -8.55 -26.33
N HIS A 149 3.19 -9.40 -25.62
CA HIS A 149 1.75 -9.23 -25.43
C HIS A 149 1.46 -7.93 -24.63
N VAL A 150 2.18 -7.69 -23.52
CA VAL A 150 2.03 -6.44 -22.74
C VAL A 150 2.29 -5.21 -23.61
N ARG A 151 3.36 -5.24 -24.44
CA ARG A 151 3.69 -4.17 -25.36
C ARG A 151 2.57 -3.92 -26.38
N THR A 152 2.08 -4.98 -26.99
CA THR A 152 0.98 -4.91 -27.98
C THR A 152 -0.26 -4.28 -27.34
N LYS A 153 -0.63 -4.76 -26.16
CA LYS A 153 -1.77 -4.23 -25.40
C LYS A 153 -1.58 -2.77 -25.02
N ALA A 154 -0.39 -2.39 -24.57
CA ALA A 154 -0.08 -1.00 -24.25
C ALA A 154 -0.18 -0.07 -25.47
N LEU A 155 0.27 -0.51 -26.64
CA LEU A 155 0.15 0.26 -27.89
C LEU A 155 -1.31 0.41 -28.34
N GLU A 156 -2.13 -0.62 -28.11
CA GLU A 156 -3.57 -0.62 -28.41
C GLU A 156 -4.32 0.38 -27.53
N VAL A 157 -4.19 0.23 -26.19
CA VAL A 157 -5.00 0.99 -25.22
C VAL A 157 -4.40 2.34 -24.84
N LYS A 158 -3.10 2.54 -25.13
CA LYS A 158 -2.36 3.77 -24.84
C LYS A 158 -2.54 4.25 -23.39
N PRO A 159 -2.20 3.41 -22.40
CA PRO A 159 -2.40 3.76 -21.01
C PRO A 159 -1.49 4.92 -20.61
N LYS A 160 -1.97 5.80 -19.74
CA LYS A 160 -1.13 6.81 -19.09
C LYS A 160 -0.29 6.24 -17.96
N MET A 161 -0.70 5.11 -17.41
CA MET A 161 0.02 4.39 -16.37
C MET A 161 -0.02 2.89 -16.65
N LEU A 162 1.15 2.25 -16.58
CA LEU A 162 1.30 0.82 -16.53
C LEU A 162 1.70 0.42 -15.10
N ILE A 163 0.93 -0.49 -14.50
CA ILE A 163 1.13 -0.97 -13.14
C ILE A 163 1.81 -2.34 -13.23
N ALA A 164 3.05 -2.41 -12.74
CA ALA A 164 3.84 -3.64 -12.70
C ALA A 164 4.01 -4.08 -11.25
N GLY A 165 3.72 -5.33 -10.98
CA GLY A 165 3.77 -5.94 -9.65
C GLY A 165 2.57 -6.84 -9.37
N TYR A 166 2.63 -7.56 -8.25
CA TYR A 166 1.60 -8.49 -7.76
C TYR A 166 1.68 -8.63 -6.25
#